data_7a71ec96c8765fcd18c60ad42a96e577
#
_entry.id   7a71ec96c8765fcd18c60ad42a96e577
#
_cell.length_a   1.000
_cell.length_b   1.000
_cell.length_c   1.000
_cell.angle_alpha   90.00
_cell.angle_beta   90.00
_cell.angle_gamma   90.00
#
_symmetry.space_group_name_H-M   'P 1'
#
loop_
_entity.id
_entity.type
_entity.pdbx_description
1 polymer ?
#
loop_
_entity_poly.entity_id
_entity_poly.type
_entity_poly.pdbx_seq_one_letter_code
_entity_poly.pdbx_strand_id
1 'polypeptide(L)'
;MSALIPVLVLCAGALVDESLAPVASPASVASPASPASLASPASLASPAPPAPPASPASPATVASSASSALAFADHLFLDGDWYRAITEYRRYLYQVQGRGEDAERAATAIGEALARGEQWDAAGRQLDGVAQRAATESLRSAALFMAGRAYLLDSRPELAKPRFRLLVEDTATDERLKVQSQWLLAWGHFDAGELDDAGRYFQALAAAQGEHAADAAGIVAALQDQALIGRKNPLLAGMLSVVPGLGHFYLGQWGVGVTSLAWNGLFMFAAVSAALSGDWGIAAVITMFELGWYAGGIFGAVAGATRHNRDAVKNWRDDVLVKYGTSRELPEMHEVAGAPPGSLLRFGGTF
;
A
#
# COMPACT_ATOMS: atom_id res chain seq x y z
N MET A 1 -25.91 -36.24 -34.23
CA MET A 1 -25.90 -34.91 -33.58
C MET A 1 -26.43 -34.88 -32.14
N SER A 2 -26.80 -36.04 -31.55
CA SER A 2 -27.42 -36.07 -30.21
C SER A 2 -26.50 -36.51 -29.05
N ALA A 3 -25.22 -36.76 -29.28
CA ALA A 3 -24.28 -37.30 -28.28
C ALA A 3 -23.28 -36.25 -27.71
N LEU A 4 -23.29 -35.00 -28.17
CA LEU A 4 -22.31 -33.99 -27.79
C LEU A 4 -22.79 -33.03 -26.65
N ILE A 5 -24.05 -33.13 -26.27
CA ILE A 5 -24.63 -32.19 -25.26
C ILE A 5 -24.34 -32.58 -23.80
N PRO A 6 -24.21 -33.87 -23.41
CA PRO A 6 -23.99 -34.20 -22.00
C PRO A 6 -22.56 -33.97 -21.48
N VAL A 7 -21.55 -33.81 -22.33
CA VAL A 7 -20.15 -33.58 -21.90
C VAL A 7 -19.91 -32.11 -21.47
N LEU A 8 -20.73 -31.19 -21.97
CA LEU A 8 -20.56 -29.75 -21.67
C LEU A 8 -21.00 -29.36 -20.25
N VAL A 9 -21.87 -30.17 -19.63
CA VAL A 9 -22.44 -29.85 -18.29
C VAL A 9 -21.51 -30.30 -17.17
N LEU A 10 -20.62 -31.27 -17.41
CA LEU A 10 -19.71 -31.76 -16.35
C LEU A 10 -18.50 -30.89 -16.10
N CYS A 11 -18.10 -30.00 -17.01
CA CYS A 11 -16.94 -29.12 -16.83
C CYS A 11 -17.25 -27.80 -16.12
N ALA A 12 -18.50 -27.44 -15.93
CA ALA A 12 -18.89 -26.20 -15.28
C ALA A 12 -18.97 -26.27 -13.74
N GLY A 13 -18.88 -27.48 -13.17
CA GLY A 13 -19.07 -27.72 -11.72
C GLY A 13 -17.79 -27.79 -10.88
N ALA A 14 -16.59 -27.69 -11.47
CA ALA A 14 -15.32 -28.00 -10.80
C ALA A 14 -14.44 -26.78 -10.45
N LEU A 15 -14.96 -25.56 -10.43
CA LEU A 15 -14.15 -24.34 -10.21
C LEU A 15 -14.59 -23.51 -9.00
N VAL A 16 -14.94 -24.17 -7.89
CA VAL A 16 -15.03 -23.48 -6.59
C VAL A 16 -14.55 -24.46 -5.54
N ASP A 17 -13.26 -24.52 -5.29
CA ASP A 17 -12.60 -24.68 -4.00
C ASP A 17 -11.09 -24.87 -4.19
N GLU A 18 -10.31 -23.84 -4.06
CA GLU A 18 -8.87 -23.95 -3.85
C GLU A 18 -8.47 -23.12 -2.63
N SER A 19 -8.64 -23.77 -1.49
CA SER A 19 -8.06 -23.40 -0.20
C SER A 19 -6.54 -23.57 -0.28
N LEU A 20 -5.83 -22.45 -0.17
CA LEU A 20 -4.37 -22.40 -0.08
C LEU A 20 -3.87 -23.02 1.23
N ALA A 21 -3.21 -24.16 1.13
CA ALA A 21 -2.40 -24.73 2.20
C ALA A 21 -0.98 -24.11 2.22
N PRO A 22 -0.39 -23.85 3.40
CA PRO A 22 0.92 -23.22 3.49
C PRO A 22 2.05 -24.20 3.20
N VAL A 23 3.01 -23.76 2.38
CA VAL A 23 4.26 -24.47 2.07
C VAL A 23 5.19 -24.42 3.29
N ALA A 24 5.53 -25.58 3.82
CA ALA A 24 6.52 -25.75 4.87
C ALA A 24 7.95 -25.67 4.30
N SER A 25 8.81 -24.84 4.89
CA SER A 25 10.24 -24.79 4.63
C SER A 25 10.98 -25.96 5.31
N PRO A 26 11.99 -26.57 4.68
CA PRO A 26 12.81 -27.58 5.32
C PRO A 26 13.87 -26.95 6.23
N ALA A 27 13.95 -27.43 7.46
CA ALA A 27 14.99 -27.11 8.43
C ALA A 27 16.34 -27.70 8.00
N SER A 28 17.36 -26.85 7.97
CA SER A 28 18.75 -27.26 7.81
C SER A 28 19.33 -27.65 9.18
N VAL A 29 19.76 -28.88 9.31
CA VAL A 29 20.47 -29.42 10.47
C VAL A 29 21.96 -29.12 10.33
N ALA A 30 22.51 -28.32 11.24
CA ALA A 30 23.94 -28.11 11.38
C ALA A 30 24.51 -29.06 12.45
N SER A 31 25.53 -29.84 12.10
CA SER A 31 26.29 -30.73 12.97
C SER A 31 27.20 -29.97 13.94
N PRO A 32 27.48 -30.54 15.13
CA PRO A 32 28.33 -29.92 16.13
C PRO A 32 29.82 -30.13 15.84
N ALA A 33 30.61 -29.09 16.01
CA ALA A 33 32.06 -29.15 15.95
C ALA A 33 32.64 -29.63 17.29
N SER A 34 33.67 -30.47 17.21
CA SER A 34 34.42 -31.08 18.32
C SER A 34 35.26 -30.08 19.14
N PRO A 35 35.53 -30.36 20.41
CA PRO A 35 36.23 -29.45 21.30
C PRO A 35 37.74 -29.47 21.09
N ALA A 36 38.34 -28.31 21.02
CA ALA A 36 39.79 -28.13 21.01
C ALA A 36 40.35 -28.01 22.42
N SER A 37 41.39 -28.74 22.59
CA SER A 37 42.44 -28.85 23.61
C SER A 37 42.59 -27.72 24.63
N LEU A 38 42.70 -28.17 25.89
CA LEU A 38 43.07 -27.43 27.11
C LEU A 38 44.48 -26.81 27.02
N ALA A 39 44.59 -25.50 27.12
CA ALA A 39 45.84 -24.80 27.41
C ALA A 39 45.91 -24.46 28.91
N SER A 40 47.10 -24.68 29.47
CA SER A 40 47.45 -24.52 30.91
C SER A 40 47.24 -23.09 31.43
N PRO A 41 46.98 -22.96 32.75
CA PRO A 41 46.68 -21.67 33.36
C PRO A 41 47.95 -20.82 33.54
N ALA A 42 47.92 -19.62 32.95
CA ALA A 42 48.89 -18.56 33.26
C ALA A 42 48.52 -17.86 34.58
N SER A 43 49.55 -17.61 35.35
CA SER A 43 49.60 -16.94 36.66
C SER A 43 48.57 -15.85 36.90
N LEU A 44 47.84 -15.97 38.01
CA LEU A 44 46.90 -14.98 38.55
C LEU A 44 47.65 -13.70 38.97
N ALA A 45 47.54 -12.65 38.16
CA ALA A 45 47.80 -11.30 38.63
C ALA A 45 46.63 -10.84 39.52
N SER A 46 46.96 -10.33 40.70
CA SER A 46 46.00 -9.82 41.69
C SER A 46 45.08 -8.77 41.06
N PRO A 47 43.74 -8.84 41.22
CA PRO A 47 42.84 -7.83 40.65
C PRO A 47 43.10 -6.46 41.29
N ALA A 48 43.25 -5.45 40.47
CA ALA A 48 43.29 -4.05 40.92
C ALA A 48 41.99 -3.73 41.69
N PRO A 49 42.03 -2.89 42.72
CA PRO A 49 40.84 -2.50 43.45
C PRO A 49 39.82 -1.85 42.49
N PRO A 50 38.51 -2.09 42.67
CA PRO A 50 37.50 -1.49 41.84
C PRO A 50 37.60 0.03 41.95
N ALA A 51 37.57 0.72 40.79
CA ALA A 51 37.52 2.17 40.74
C ALA A 51 36.29 2.66 41.53
N PRO A 52 36.40 3.75 42.30
CA PRO A 52 35.25 4.30 43.01
C PRO A 52 34.12 4.59 42.03
N PRO A 53 32.86 4.35 42.41
CA PRO A 53 31.73 4.66 41.56
C PRO A 53 31.80 6.13 41.17
N ALA A 54 31.65 6.42 39.85
CA ALA A 54 31.65 7.79 39.37
C ALA A 54 30.52 8.58 40.09
N SER A 55 30.86 9.69 40.69
CA SER A 55 29.90 10.55 41.36
C SER A 55 28.78 10.91 40.36
N PRO A 56 27.50 10.88 40.77
CA PRO A 56 26.41 11.24 39.90
C PRO A 56 26.64 12.68 39.38
N ALA A 57 26.54 12.86 38.07
CA ALA A 57 26.71 14.16 37.43
C ALA A 57 25.73 15.19 38.04
N SER A 58 26.23 16.37 38.29
CA SER A 58 25.36 17.46 38.80
C SER A 58 24.19 17.73 37.86
N PRO A 59 22.99 18.03 38.37
CA PRO A 59 21.81 18.38 37.54
C PRO A 59 22.09 19.46 36.48
N ALA A 60 22.93 20.43 36.80
CA ALA A 60 23.35 21.49 35.87
C ALA A 60 24.22 20.95 34.71
N THR A 61 25.07 19.97 34.96
CA THR A 61 25.90 19.32 33.93
C THR A 61 25.03 18.48 32.98
N VAL A 62 24.03 17.78 33.51
CA VAL A 62 23.09 16.98 32.70
C VAL A 62 22.24 17.90 31.83
N ALA A 63 21.72 19.03 32.36
CA ALA A 63 20.93 19.98 31.58
C ALA A 63 21.73 20.61 30.45
N SER A 64 23.00 21.01 30.70
CA SER A 64 23.88 21.55 29.67
C SER A 64 24.20 20.54 28.58
N SER A 65 24.44 19.28 28.94
CA SER A 65 24.72 18.22 27.96
C SER A 65 23.49 17.87 27.13
N ALA A 66 22.29 17.91 27.73
CA ALA A 66 21.03 17.67 27.03
C ALA A 66 20.76 18.78 26.00
N SER A 67 20.90 20.06 26.39
CA SER A 67 20.71 21.18 25.49
C SER A 67 21.68 21.15 24.29
N SER A 68 22.94 20.79 24.50
CA SER A 68 23.91 20.64 23.42
C SER A 68 23.59 19.46 22.49
N ALA A 69 23.09 18.35 23.02
CA ALA A 69 22.66 17.19 22.23
C ALA A 69 21.45 17.55 21.35
N LEU A 70 20.49 18.31 21.88
CA LEU A 70 19.33 18.78 21.11
C LEU A 70 19.75 19.72 19.96
N ALA A 71 20.60 20.72 20.25
CA ALA A 71 21.08 21.65 19.24
C ALA A 71 21.90 20.92 18.13
N PHE A 72 22.66 19.90 18.49
CA PHE A 72 23.39 19.09 17.52
C PHE A 72 22.44 18.23 16.67
N ALA A 73 21.41 17.67 17.27
CA ALA A 73 20.38 16.94 16.54
C ALA A 73 19.65 17.83 15.52
N ASP A 74 19.30 19.08 15.93
CA ASP A 74 18.70 20.07 15.05
C ASP A 74 19.62 20.42 13.86
N HIS A 75 20.91 20.59 14.10
CA HIS A 75 21.90 20.82 13.05
C HIS A 75 21.96 19.65 12.05
N LEU A 76 22.07 18.43 12.52
CA LEU A 76 22.07 17.23 11.66
C LEU A 76 20.77 17.10 10.84
N PHE A 77 19.64 17.45 11.45
CA PHE A 77 18.35 17.46 10.75
C PHE A 77 18.34 18.46 9.59
N LEU A 78 18.83 19.69 9.81
CA LEU A 78 18.92 20.73 8.79
C LEU A 78 19.93 20.40 7.68
N ASP A 79 20.99 19.66 8.02
CA ASP A 79 21.96 19.14 7.04
C ASP A 79 21.46 17.94 6.23
N GLY A 80 20.26 17.41 6.53
CA GLY A 80 19.68 16.26 5.85
C GLY A 80 20.23 14.90 6.32
N ASP A 81 21.02 14.87 7.40
CA ASP A 81 21.49 13.60 8.00
C ASP A 81 20.43 13.04 8.96
N TRP A 82 19.33 12.54 8.36
CA TRP A 82 18.15 12.07 9.10
C TRP A 82 18.48 10.96 10.10
N TYR A 83 19.32 10.02 9.71
CA TYR A 83 19.65 8.88 10.55
C TYR A 83 20.41 9.28 11.82
N ARG A 84 21.39 10.17 11.68
CA ARG A 84 22.15 10.66 12.84
C ARG A 84 21.32 11.61 13.68
N ALA A 85 20.52 12.48 13.06
CA ALA A 85 19.58 13.34 13.77
C ALA A 85 18.64 12.54 14.68
N ILE A 86 18.03 11.46 14.17
CA ILE A 86 17.17 10.56 14.97
C ILE A 86 17.92 9.99 16.17
N THR A 87 19.17 9.62 15.99
CA THR A 87 20.00 9.06 17.08
C THR A 87 20.26 10.08 18.18
N GLU A 88 20.58 11.33 17.81
CA GLU A 88 20.84 12.40 18.78
C GLU A 88 19.57 12.89 19.47
N TYR A 89 18.42 12.98 18.74
CA TYR A 89 17.13 13.23 19.38
C TYR A 89 16.75 12.15 20.39
N ARG A 90 16.99 10.87 20.09
CA ARG A 90 16.76 9.76 21.04
C ARG A 90 17.69 9.85 22.25
N ARG A 91 18.96 10.27 22.05
CA ARG A 91 19.90 10.53 23.15
C ARG A 91 19.39 11.64 24.05
N TYR A 92 18.94 12.76 23.47
CA TYR A 92 18.34 13.86 24.21
C TYR A 92 17.13 13.39 25.03
N LEU A 93 16.18 12.70 24.40
CA LEU A 93 14.98 12.18 25.08
C LEU A 93 15.33 11.24 26.26
N TYR A 94 16.37 10.45 26.11
CA TYR A 94 16.86 9.61 27.19
C TYR A 94 17.41 10.43 28.36
N GLN A 95 18.17 11.49 28.09
CA GLN A 95 18.76 12.35 29.10
C GLN A 95 17.69 13.13 29.90
N VAL A 96 16.65 13.62 29.22
CA VAL A 96 15.55 14.36 29.86
C VAL A 96 14.39 13.46 30.30
N GLN A 97 14.53 12.13 30.15
CA GLN A 97 13.49 11.14 30.46
C GLN A 97 12.14 11.40 29.75
N GLY A 98 12.20 11.97 28.57
CA GLY A 98 11.01 12.29 27.75
C GLY A 98 10.10 13.38 28.34
N ARG A 99 10.62 14.25 29.21
CA ARG A 99 9.82 15.29 29.89
C ARG A 99 10.15 16.68 29.39
N GLY A 100 9.12 17.54 29.35
CA GLY A 100 9.22 18.95 28.95
C GLY A 100 8.82 19.21 27.49
N GLU A 101 8.58 20.46 27.17
CA GLU A 101 8.16 20.91 25.82
C GLU A 101 9.17 20.54 24.73
N ASP A 102 10.47 20.69 25.01
CA ASP A 102 11.54 20.29 24.09
C ASP A 102 11.57 18.77 23.85
N ALA A 103 11.11 17.95 24.80
CA ALA A 103 11.01 16.52 24.61
C ALA A 103 9.88 16.15 23.61
N GLU A 104 8.75 16.85 23.68
CA GLU A 104 7.68 16.67 22.67
C GLU A 104 8.15 17.10 21.29
N ARG A 105 8.85 18.23 21.20
CA ARG A 105 9.45 18.73 19.97
C ARG A 105 10.46 17.72 19.39
N ALA A 106 11.37 17.22 20.20
CA ALA A 106 12.36 16.22 19.77
C ALA A 106 11.69 14.91 19.30
N ALA A 107 10.65 14.44 20.00
CA ALA A 107 9.89 13.25 19.61
C ALA A 107 9.16 13.45 18.27
N THR A 108 8.66 14.64 17.99
CA THR A 108 8.06 15.04 16.73
C THR A 108 9.11 15.11 15.61
N ALA A 109 10.27 15.73 15.89
CA ALA A 109 11.37 15.82 14.95
C ALA A 109 11.89 14.43 14.51
N ILE A 110 11.85 13.44 15.40
CA ILE A 110 12.14 12.05 15.01
C ILE A 110 11.12 11.56 13.96
N GLY A 111 9.83 11.83 14.15
CA GLY A 111 8.79 11.46 13.19
C GLY A 111 9.00 12.14 11.83
N GLU A 112 9.35 13.42 11.83
CA GLU A 112 9.66 14.19 10.62
C GLU A 112 10.93 13.65 9.92
N ALA A 113 12.00 13.38 10.67
CA ALA A 113 13.24 12.83 10.14
C ALA A 113 13.02 11.44 9.50
N LEU A 114 12.20 10.59 10.13
CA LEU A 114 11.80 9.30 9.57
C LEU A 114 11.02 9.48 8.25
N ALA A 115 10.09 10.44 8.21
CA ALA A 115 9.31 10.74 7.01
C ALA A 115 10.20 11.28 5.87
N ARG A 116 11.13 12.21 6.16
CA ARG A 116 12.10 12.72 5.18
C ARG A 116 13.08 11.65 4.69
N GLY A 117 13.37 10.65 5.52
CA GLY A 117 14.12 9.44 5.16
C GLY A 117 13.28 8.34 4.51
N GLU A 118 12.05 8.64 4.08
CA GLU A 118 11.11 7.72 3.41
C GLU A 118 10.76 6.46 4.24
N GLN A 119 11.00 6.51 5.57
CA GLN A 119 10.65 5.42 6.49
C GLN A 119 9.20 5.61 6.98
N TRP A 120 8.25 5.57 6.06
CA TRP A 120 6.86 6.00 6.27
C TRP A 120 6.15 5.28 7.41
N ASP A 121 6.26 3.95 7.48
CA ASP A 121 5.65 3.14 8.55
C ASP A 121 6.26 3.49 9.93
N ALA A 122 7.58 3.67 10.01
CA ALA A 122 8.24 4.06 11.25
C ALA A 122 7.86 5.48 11.67
N ALA A 123 7.73 6.41 10.70
CA ALA A 123 7.26 7.78 10.92
C ALA A 123 5.83 7.78 11.49
N GLY A 124 4.93 7.02 10.88
CA GLY A 124 3.54 6.89 11.32
C GLY A 124 3.45 6.40 12.77
N ARG A 125 4.16 5.32 13.13
CA ARG A 125 4.19 4.80 14.51
C ARG A 125 4.79 5.79 15.50
N GLN A 126 5.85 6.48 15.13
CA GLN A 126 6.48 7.49 15.99
C GLN A 126 5.50 8.63 16.28
N LEU A 127 4.82 9.14 15.26
CA LEU A 127 3.87 10.24 15.38
C LEU A 127 2.59 9.83 16.12
N ASP A 128 2.10 8.59 15.93
CA ASP A 128 1.03 8.04 16.79
C ASP A 128 1.42 8.06 18.27
N GLY A 129 2.67 7.69 18.57
CA GLY A 129 3.20 7.77 19.92
C GLY A 129 3.30 9.21 20.46
N VAL A 130 3.58 10.19 19.61
CA VAL A 130 3.51 11.63 19.97
C VAL A 130 2.06 12.03 20.26
N ALA A 131 1.11 11.69 19.38
CA ALA A 131 -0.30 12.01 19.55
C ALA A 131 -0.90 11.47 20.84
N GLN A 132 -0.48 10.25 21.26
CA GLN A 132 -0.96 9.62 22.50
C GLN A 132 -0.44 10.33 23.78
N ARG A 133 0.70 11.00 23.72
CA ARG A 133 1.35 11.64 24.86
C ARG A 133 1.28 13.16 24.82
N ALA A 134 0.72 13.73 23.76
CA ALA A 134 0.67 15.15 23.52
C ALA A 134 0.01 15.90 24.69
N ALA A 135 0.69 16.94 25.20
CA ALA A 135 0.17 17.78 26.28
C ALA A 135 -0.93 18.74 25.82
N THR A 136 -0.99 19.03 24.51
CA THR A 136 -1.96 19.94 23.92
C THR A 136 -2.75 19.27 22.80
N GLU A 137 -4.02 19.69 22.61
CA GLU A 137 -4.87 19.19 21.53
C GLU A 137 -4.30 19.56 20.15
N SER A 138 -3.70 20.74 20.02
CA SER A 138 -3.06 21.17 18.77
C SER A 138 -1.91 20.21 18.37
N LEU A 139 -1.04 19.83 19.31
CA LEU A 139 0.03 18.88 19.05
C LEU A 139 -0.53 17.49 18.70
N ARG A 140 -1.57 17.05 19.43
CA ARG A 140 -2.24 15.77 19.17
C ARG A 140 -2.81 15.72 17.76
N SER A 141 -3.58 16.74 17.37
CA SER A 141 -4.20 16.82 16.05
C SER A 141 -3.18 16.87 14.93
N ALA A 142 -2.12 17.66 15.09
CA ALA A 142 -1.03 17.75 14.13
C ALA A 142 -0.27 16.41 13.99
N ALA A 143 0.02 15.73 15.10
CA ALA A 143 0.70 14.44 15.09
C ALA A 143 -0.16 13.34 14.43
N LEU A 144 -1.48 13.31 14.69
CA LEU A 144 -2.42 12.41 14.03
C LEU A 144 -2.47 12.67 12.52
N PHE A 145 -2.50 13.93 12.10
CA PHE A 145 -2.51 14.30 10.70
C PHE A 145 -1.25 13.83 9.97
N MET A 146 -0.07 14.08 10.56
CA MET A 146 1.19 13.63 9.99
C MET A 146 1.33 12.10 9.98
N ALA A 147 0.86 11.41 11.02
CA ALA A 147 0.81 9.96 11.06
C ALA A 147 -0.06 9.39 9.94
N GLY A 148 -1.26 9.97 9.75
CA GLY A 148 -2.15 9.60 8.66
C GLY A 148 -1.51 9.79 7.28
N ARG A 149 -0.82 10.91 7.06
CA ARG A 149 -0.07 11.17 5.82
C ARG A 149 1.04 10.13 5.60
N ALA A 150 1.83 9.83 6.63
CA ALA A 150 2.89 8.84 6.54
C ALA A 150 2.33 7.46 6.12
N TYR A 151 1.21 7.04 6.71
CA TYR A 151 0.57 5.77 6.32
C TYR A 151 -0.02 5.79 4.91
N LEU A 152 -0.52 6.94 4.40
CA LEU A 152 -0.94 7.02 2.99
C LEU A 152 0.25 6.87 2.04
N LEU A 153 1.40 7.50 2.36
CA LEU A 153 2.64 7.38 1.57
C LEU A 153 3.20 5.96 1.61
N ASP A 154 2.98 5.24 2.72
CA ASP A 154 3.30 3.81 2.87
C ASP A 154 2.30 2.88 2.15
N SER A 155 1.34 3.44 1.39
CA SER A 155 0.27 2.69 0.72
C SER A 155 -0.59 1.85 1.67
N ARG A 156 -0.80 2.34 2.89
CA ARG A 156 -1.61 1.69 3.95
C ARG A 156 -2.80 2.56 4.36
N PRO A 157 -3.78 2.74 3.46
CA PRO A 157 -4.94 3.60 3.71
C PRO A 157 -5.78 3.13 4.91
N GLU A 158 -5.78 1.84 5.22
CA GLU A 158 -6.50 1.29 6.37
C GLU A 158 -5.94 1.79 7.73
N LEU A 159 -4.67 2.17 7.78
CA LEU A 159 -4.08 2.82 8.95
C LEU A 159 -4.28 4.33 8.93
N ALA A 160 -4.27 4.95 7.75
CA ALA A 160 -4.43 6.39 7.61
C ALA A 160 -5.86 6.86 7.93
N LYS A 161 -6.88 6.20 7.37
CA LYS A 161 -8.29 6.58 7.49
C LYS A 161 -8.76 6.83 8.94
N PRO A 162 -8.46 5.97 9.94
CA PRO A 162 -8.87 6.22 11.32
C PRO A 162 -8.31 7.52 11.90
N ARG A 163 -7.07 7.91 11.55
CA ARG A 163 -6.42 9.14 12.02
C ARG A 163 -7.13 10.38 11.50
N PHE A 164 -7.38 10.40 10.19
CA PHE A 164 -8.11 11.51 9.56
C PHE A 164 -9.56 11.58 10.04
N ARG A 165 -10.23 10.43 10.24
CA ARG A 165 -11.60 10.41 10.76
C ARG A 165 -11.67 11.05 12.15
N LEU A 166 -10.75 10.72 13.05
CA LEU A 166 -10.67 11.36 14.37
C LEU A 166 -10.58 12.88 14.26
N LEU A 167 -9.77 13.41 13.32
CA LEU A 167 -9.61 14.84 13.11
C LEU A 167 -10.87 15.50 12.52
N VAL A 168 -11.58 14.82 11.64
CA VAL A 168 -12.82 15.33 11.04
C VAL A 168 -13.96 15.37 12.06
N GLU A 169 -14.04 14.37 12.94
CA GLU A 169 -15.10 14.23 13.95
C GLU A 169 -14.86 15.09 15.19
N ASP A 170 -13.61 15.45 15.48
CA ASP A 170 -13.27 16.23 16.66
C ASP A 170 -13.60 17.72 16.48
N THR A 171 -14.43 18.26 17.38
CA THR A 171 -14.83 19.67 17.37
C THR A 171 -13.70 20.62 17.74
N ALA A 172 -12.68 20.16 18.46
CA ALA A 172 -11.53 20.96 18.86
C ALA A 172 -10.47 21.10 17.76
N THR A 173 -10.53 20.28 16.72
CA THR A 173 -9.62 20.37 15.58
C THR A 173 -9.88 21.64 14.78
N ASP A 174 -8.81 22.33 14.39
CA ASP A 174 -8.86 23.52 13.53
C ASP A 174 -9.57 23.21 12.20
N GLU A 175 -10.38 24.15 11.72
CA GLU A 175 -11.24 23.96 10.53
C GLU A 175 -10.43 23.69 9.28
N ARG A 176 -9.28 24.36 9.10
CA ARG A 176 -8.38 24.10 7.97
C ARG A 176 -7.82 22.67 8.02
N LEU A 177 -7.41 22.22 9.21
CA LEU A 177 -6.91 20.87 9.40
C LEU A 177 -8.00 19.81 9.18
N LYS A 178 -9.27 20.11 9.54
CA LYS A 178 -10.42 19.28 9.23
C LYS A 178 -10.62 19.10 7.72
N VAL A 179 -10.63 20.20 6.98
CA VAL A 179 -10.79 20.17 5.52
C VAL A 179 -9.67 19.37 4.86
N GLN A 180 -8.41 19.58 5.27
CA GLN A 180 -7.28 18.82 4.77
C GLN A 180 -7.38 17.32 5.14
N SER A 181 -7.80 17.03 6.37
CA SER A 181 -8.02 15.66 6.82
C SER A 181 -9.15 14.97 6.04
N GLN A 182 -10.23 15.68 5.78
CA GLN A 182 -11.36 15.20 4.97
C GLN A 182 -10.92 14.90 3.52
N TRP A 183 -10.08 15.77 2.93
CA TRP A 183 -9.49 15.57 1.62
C TRP A 183 -8.64 14.30 1.56
N LEU A 184 -7.72 14.12 2.52
CA LEU A 184 -6.88 12.92 2.58
C LEU A 184 -7.66 11.66 2.96
N LEU A 185 -8.73 11.79 3.76
CA LEU A 185 -9.64 10.69 4.07
C LEU A 185 -10.37 10.21 2.82
N ALA A 186 -10.84 11.14 1.97
CA ALA A 186 -11.46 10.82 0.68
C ALA A 186 -10.48 10.04 -0.22
N TRP A 187 -9.24 10.49 -0.31
CA TRP A 187 -8.20 9.77 -1.05
C TRP A 187 -7.86 8.41 -0.41
N GLY A 188 -7.85 8.32 0.92
CA GLY A 188 -7.65 7.03 1.63
C GLY A 188 -8.73 6.00 1.28
N HIS A 189 -9.99 6.42 1.17
CA HIS A 189 -11.08 5.56 0.70
C HIS A 189 -10.91 5.21 -0.79
N PHE A 190 -10.51 6.18 -1.63
CA PHE A 190 -10.25 5.94 -3.05
C PHE A 190 -9.12 4.91 -3.24
N ASP A 191 -8.02 5.03 -2.49
CA ASP A 191 -6.88 4.10 -2.53
C ASP A 191 -7.27 2.70 -2.05
N ALA A 192 -8.14 2.60 -1.07
CA ALA A 192 -8.69 1.33 -0.60
C ALA A 192 -9.69 0.70 -1.59
N GLY A 193 -10.10 1.42 -2.64
CA GLY A 193 -11.13 0.97 -3.59
C GLY A 193 -12.56 1.13 -3.09
N GLU A 194 -12.77 1.83 -1.99
CA GLU A 194 -14.06 2.13 -1.36
C GLU A 194 -14.68 3.38 -2.03
N LEU A 195 -15.04 3.24 -3.31
CA LEU A 195 -15.37 4.38 -4.17
C LEU A 195 -16.66 5.11 -3.76
N ASP A 196 -17.63 4.41 -3.16
CA ASP A 196 -18.86 5.02 -2.64
C ASP A 196 -18.56 5.96 -1.46
N ASP A 197 -17.68 5.52 -0.55
CA ASP A 197 -17.25 6.33 0.59
C ASP A 197 -16.39 7.51 0.13
N ALA A 198 -15.43 7.28 -0.76
CA ALA A 198 -14.64 8.34 -1.38
C ALA A 198 -15.55 9.39 -2.04
N GLY A 199 -16.55 8.94 -2.82
CA GLY A 199 -17.51 9.81 -3.48
C GLY A 199 -18.30 10.70 -2.51
N ARG A 200 -18.71 10.17 -1.36
CA ARG A 200 -19.41 10.97 -0.32
C ARG A 200 -18.53 12.08 0.25
N TYR A 201 -17.27 11.80 0.55
CA TYR A 201 -16.35 12.82 1.06
C TYR A 201 -15.99 13.85 -0.01
N PHE A 202 -15.74 13.44 -1.27
CA PHE A 202 -15.50 14.38 -2.37
C PHE A 202 -16.72 15.25 -2.67
N GLN A 203 -17.94 14.71 -2.61
CA GLN A 203 -19.17 15.50 -2.77
C GLN A 203 -19.31 16.57 -1.68
N ALA A 204 -19.02 16.22 -0.43
CA ALA A 204 -19.06 17.18 0.67
C ALA A 204 -18.04 18.31 0.47
N LEU A 205 -16.81 17.99 0.05
CA LEU A 205 -15.77 18.97 -0.26
C LEU A 205 -16.11 19.85 -1.45
N ALA A 206 -16.71 19.30 -2.51
CA ALA A 206 -17.17 20.05 -3.67
C ALA A 206 -18.26 21.06 -3.31
N ALA A 207 -19.15 20.71 -2.37
CA ALA A 207 -20.22 21.59 -1.89
C ALA A 207 -19.72 22.70 -0.95
N ALA A 208 -18.59 22.48 -0.27
CA ALA A 208 -18.04 23.41 0.74
C ALA A 208 -17.38 24.67 0.13
N GLN A 209 -17.21 24.78 -1.18
CA GLN A 209 -16.58 25.91 -1.89
C GLN A 209 -15.19 26.32 -1.35
N GLY A 210 -14.42 25.34 -0.84
CA GLY A 210 -13.08 25.52 -0.33
C GLY A 210 -11.97 25.29 -1.37
N GLU A 211 -10.73 25.25 -0.91
CA GLU A 211 -9.51 25.06 -1.71
C GLU A 211 -9.59 23.84 -2.65
N HIS A 212 -10.18 22.74 -2.19
CA HIS A 212 -10.29 21.48 -2.93
C HIS A 212 -11.60 21.32 -3.70
N ALA A 213 -12.48 22.32 -3.71
CA ALA A 213 -13.85 22.17 -4.27
C ALA A 213 -13.85 21.84 -5.75
N ALA A 214 -13.00 22.49 -6.55
CA ALA A 214 -12.95 22.27 -7.99
C ALA A 214 -12.44 20.86 -8.34
N ASP A 215 -11.38 20.42 -7.69
CA ASP A 215 -10.81 19.08 -7.89
C ASP A 215 -11.78 17.99 -7.38
N ALA A 216 -12.39 18.21 -6.22
CA ALA A 216 -13.40 17.32 -5.67
C ALA A 216 -14.60 17.15 -6.63
N ALA A 217 -15.09 18.23 -7.21
CA ALA A 217 -16.17 18.18 -8.21
C ALA A 217 -15.75 17.39 -9.45
N GLY A 218 -14.52 17.59 -9.91
CA GLY A 218 -13.97 16.85 -11.05
C GLY A 218 -13.82 15.36 -10.75
N ILE A 219 -13.38 14.98 -9.53
CA ILE A 219 -13.29 13.58 -9.12
C ILE A 219 -14.68 12.95 -8.99
N VAL A 220 -15.67 13.67 -8.46
CA VAL A 220 -17.06 13.21 -8.39
C VAL A 220 -17.60 12.91 -9.79
N ALA A 221 -17.35 13.78 -10.78
CA ALA A 221 -17.72 13.51 -12.16
C ALA A 221 -17.02 12.25 -12.70
N ALA A 222 -15.72 12.10 -12.46
CA ALA A 222 -14.95 10.91 -12.86
C ALA A 222 -15.47 9.62 -12.20
N LEU A 223 -15.91 9.68 -10.93
CA LEU A 223 -16.54 8.54 -10.24
C LEU A 223 -17.88 8.14 -10.88
N GLN A 224 -18.66 9.12 -11.38
CA GLN A 224 -19.89 8.84 -12.13
C GLN A 224 -19.58 8.20 -13.49
N ASP A 225 -18.56 8.68 -14.19
CA ASP A 225 -18.10 8.12 -15.45
C ASP A 225 -17.57 6.67 -15.31
N GLN A 226 -17.06 6.29 -14.13
CA GLN A 226 -16.65 4.90 -13.84
C GLN A 226 -17.81 3.91 -14.05
N ALA A 227 -19.04 4.30 -13.75
CA ALA A 227 -20.23 3.48 -13.97
C ALA A 227 -20.48 3.22 -15.47
N LEU A 228 -19.98 4.09 -16.35
CA LEU A 228 -20.09 4.01 -17.81
C LEU A 228 -18.96 3.19 -18.47
N ILE A 229 -17.98 2.74 -17.70
CA ILE A 229 -16.90 1.88 -18.23
C ILE A 229 -17.52 0.62 -18.83
N GLY A 230 -17.31 0.42 -20.12
CA GLY A 230 -17.82 -0.72 -20.87
C GLY A 230 -17.25 -2.05 -20.40
N ARG A 231 -17.85 -2.62 -19.35
CA ARG A 231 -17.44 -3.93 -18.81
C ARG A 231 -17.86 -5.05 -19.75
N LYS A 232 -16.97 -6.01 -19.97
CA LYS A 232 -17.26 -7.24 -20.72
C LYS A 232 -17.75 -8.32 -19.77
N ASN A 233 -18.85 -8.99 -20.15
CA ASN A 233 -19.36 -10.09 -19.31
C ASN A 233 -18.54 -11.37 -19.55
N PRO A 234 -17.82 -11.92 -18.53
CA PRO A 234 -17.01 -13.11 -18.68
C PRO A 234 -17.81 -14.37 -19.06
N LEU A 235 -19.03 -14.50 -18.51
CA LEU A 235 -19.92 -15.60 -18.84
C LEU A 235 -20.33 -15.55 -20.31
N LEU A 236 -20.71 -14.37 -20.79
CA LEU A 236 -21.07 -14.17 -22.20
C LEU A 236 -19.87 -14.47 -23.12
N ALA A 237 -18.65 -14.05 -22.75
CA ALA A 237 -17.45 -14.35 -23.50
C ALA A 237 -17.22 -15.86 -23.60
N GLY A 238 -17.38 -16.60 -22.49
CA GLY A 238 -17.29 -18.06 -22.46
C GLY A 238 -18.38 -18.73 -23.29
N MET A 239 -19.63 -18.32 -23.15
CA MET A 239 -20.77 -18.87 -23.92
C MET A 239 -20.61 -18.65 -25.43
N LEU A 240 -20.17 -17.46 -25.85
CA LEU A 240 -19.88 -17.18 -27.26
C LEU A 240 -18.72 -18.06 -27.78
N SER A 241 -17.76 -18.43 -26.95
CA SER A 241 -16.62 -19.26 -27.32
C SER A 241 -16.99 -20.73 -27.59
N VAL A 242 -18.25 -21.14 -27.36
CA VAL A 242 -18.79 -22.43 -27.88
C VAL A 242 -18.67 -22.49 -29.41
N VAL A 243 -18.79 -21.36 -30.09
CA VAL A 243 -18.31 -21.24 -31.46
C VAL A 243 -16.87 -20.72 -31.41
N PRO A 244 -15.88 -21.49 -31.88
CA PRO A 244 -14.48 -21.09 -31.75
C PRO A 244 -14.21 -19.68 -32.26
N GLY A 245 -13.54 -18.86 -31.43
CA GLY A 245 -13.18 -17.49 -31.78
C GLY A 245 -14.23 -16.41 -31.46
N LEU A 246 -15.54 -16.73 -31.36
CA LEU A 246 -16.57 -15.70 -31.13
C LEU A 246 -16.42 -14.96 -29.80
N GLY A 247 -16.01 -15.65 -28.74
CA GLY A 247 -15.74 -14.98 -27.46
C GLY A 247 -14.58 -13.98 -27.55
N HIS A 248 -13.54 -14.29 -28.32
CA HIS A 248 -12.45 -13.37 -28.59
C HIS A 248 -12.86 -12.18 -29.45
N PHE A 249 -13.73 -12.38 -30.45
CA PHE A 249 -14.29 -11.28 -31.23
C PHE A 249 -15.14 -10.33 -30.35
N TYR A 250 -15.94 -10.87 -29.42
CA TYR A 250 -16.66 -10.08 -28.41
C TYR A 250 -15.73 -9.20 -27.59
N LEU A 251 -14.53 -9.68 -27.30
CA LEU A 251 -13.48 -8.93 -26.56
C LEU A 251 -12.73 -7.93 -27.46
N GLY A 252 -12.98 -7.88 -28.76
CA GLY A 252 -12.21 -7.09 -29.72
C GLY A 252 -10.84 -7.67 -30.07
N GLN A 253 -10.57 -8.93 -29.68
CA GLN A 253 -9.32 -9.65 -29.93
C GLN A 253 -9.36 -10.36 -31.30
N TRP A 254 -9.47 -9.59 -32.37
CA TRP A 254 -9.70 -10.09 -33.72
C TRP A 254 -8.66 -11.12 -34.17
N GLY A 255 -7.37 -10.87 -33.93
CA GLY A 255 -6.30 -11.78 -34.30
C GLY A 255 -6.45 -13.14 -33.62
N VAL A 256 -6.69 -13.15 -32.32
CA VAL A 256 -6.91 -14.38 -31.53
C VAL A 256 -8.17 -15.09 -31.97
N GLY A 257 -9.25 -14.34 -32.24
CA GLY A 257 -10.52 -14.88 -32.70
C GLY A 257 -10.38 -15.62 -34.04
N VAL A 258 -9.73 -14.98 -35.03
CA VAL A 258 -9.50 -15.61 -36.35
C VAL A 258 -8.59 -16.84 -36.23
N THR A 259 -7.51 -16.77 -35.47
CA THR A 259 -6.60 -17.88 -35.24
C THR A 259 -7.31 -19.05 -34.56
N SER A 260 -8.12 -18.76 -33.51
CA SER A 260 -8.92 -19.78 -32.83
C SER A 260 -9.92 -20.45 -33.79
N LEU A 261 -10.63 -19.68 -34.60
CA LEU A 261 -11.59 -20.19 -35.58
C LEU A 261 -10.87 -21.10 -36.63
N ALA A 262 -9.73 -20.65 -37.16
CA ALA A 262 -8.99 -21.37 -38.20
C ALA A 262 -8.44 -22.69 -37.67
N TRP A 263 -7.76 -22.70 -36.51
CA TRP A 263 -7.18 -23.91 -35.93
C TRP A 263 -8.24 -24.91 -35.50
N ASN A 264 -9.26 -24.50 -34.75
CA ASN A 264 -10.33 -25.42 -34.33
C ASN A 264 -11.08 -25.97 -35.56
N GLY A 265 -11.35 -25.11 -36.57
CA GLY A 265 -11.97 -25.56 -37.82
C GLY A 265 -11.14 -26.58 -38.57
N LEU A 266 -9.81 -26.41 -38.64
CA LEU A 266 -8.89 -27.33 -39.26
C LEU A 266 -8.85 -28.67 -38.52
N PHE A 267 -8.73 -28.67 -37.20
CA PHE A 267 -8.70 -29.90 -36.41
C PHE A 267 -10.03 -30.64 -36.42
N MET A 268 -11.15 -29.95 -36.34
CA MET A 268 -12.50 -30.56 -36.50
C MET A 268 -12.66 -31.18 -37.86
N PHE A 269 -12.25 -30.50 -38.92
CA PHE A 269 -12.30 -31.04 -40.29
C PHE A 269 -11.41 -32.29 -40.42
N ALA A 270 -10.19 -32.25 -39.90
CA ALA A 270 -9.24 -33.38 -39.94
C ALA A 270 -9.77 -34.61 -39.15
N ALA A 271 -10.34 -34.38 -37.95
CA ALA A 271 -10.92 -35.46 -37.15
C ALA A 271 -12.12 -36.13 -37.85
N VAL A 272 -13.03 -35.31 -38.43
CA VAL A 272 -14.18 -35.83 -39.20
C VAL A 272 -13.71 -36.58 -40.44
N SER A 273 -12.75 -36.04 -41.19
CA SER A 273 -12.20 -36.70 -42.40
C SER A 273 -11.57 -38.03 -42.06
N ALA A 274 -10.76 -38.14 -40.99
CA ALA A 274 -10.17 -39.40 -40.54
C ALA A 274 -11.25 -40.42 -40.14
N ALA A 275 -12.27 -40.00 -39.40
CA ALA A 275 -13.38 -40.87 -39.02
C ALA A 275 -14.17 -41.42 -40.24
N LEU A 276 -14.43 -40.58 -41.23
CA LEU A 276 -15.10 -40.97 -42.47
C LEU A 276 -14.26 -41.92 -43.31
N SER A 277 -12.92 -41.86 -43.23
CA SER A 277 -11.98 -42.77 -43.89
C SER A 277 -11.82 -44.10 -43.14
N GLY A 278 -12.45 -44.27 -41.96
CA GLY A 278 -12.32 -45.46 -41.13
C GLY A 278 -11.13 -45.46 -40.18
N ASP A 279 -10.30 -44.41 -40.17
CA ASP A 279 -9.10 -44.25 -39.33
C ASP A 279 -9.44 -43.77 -37.94
N TRP A 280 -10.24 -44.53 -37.19
CA TRP A 280 -10.76 -44.16 -35.87
C TRP A 280 -9.68 -43.85 -34.85
N GLY A 281 -8.51 -44.47 -34.91
CA GLY A 281 -7.37 -44.22 -34.04
C GLY A 281 -6.83 -42.79 -34.21
N ILE A 282 -6.67 -42.38 -35.48
CA ILE A 282 -6.23 -41.04 -35.84
C ILE A 282 -7.28 -39.99 -35.44
N ALA A 283 -8.55 -40.27 -35.77
CA ALA A 283 -9.67 -39.40 -35.38
C ALA A 283 -9.74 -39.18 -33.87
N ALA A 284 -9.56 -40.24 -33.06
CA ALA A 284 -9.55 -40.13 -31.60
C ALA A 284 -8.41 -39.26 -31.04
N VAL A 285 -7.19 -39.43 -31.59
CA VAL A 285 -6.03 -38.62 -31.18
C VAL A 285 -6.25 -37.15 -31.52
N ILE A 286 -6.69 -36.83 -32.75
CA ILE A 286 -6.98 -35.44 -33.14
C ILE A 286 -8.07 -34.82 -32.25
N THR A 287 -9.14 -35.57 -31.99
CA THR A 287 -10.24 -35.10 -31.15
C THR A 287 -9.77 -34.82 -29.70
N MET A 288 -8.88 -35.66 -29.16
CA MET A 288 -8.34 -35.46 -27.81
C MET A 288 -7.52 -34.16 -27.72
N PHE A 289 -6.67 -33.87 -28.71
CA PHE A 289 -5.95 -32.61 -28.79
C PHE A 289 -6.88 -31.42 -28.98
N GLU A 290 -7.87 -31.55 -29.87
CA GLU A 290 -8.85 -30.52 -30.14
C GLU A 290 -9.67 -30.16 -28.89
N LEU A 291 -10.13 -31.15 -28.10
CA LEU A 291 -10.86 -30.89 -26.86
C LEU A 291 -10.05 -30.05 -25.86
N GLY A 292 -8.74 -30.32 -25.73
CA GLY A 292 -7.86 -29.50 -24.87
C GLY A 292 -7.73 -28.05 -25.39
N TRP A 293 -7.50 -27.92 -26.71
CA TRP A 293 -7.36 -26.62 -27.35
C TRP A 293 -8.66 -25.79 -27.32
N TYR A 294 -9.77 -26.46 -27.60
CA TYR A 294 -11.11 -25.89 -27.57
C TYR A 294 -11.50 -25.39 -26.17
N ALA A 295 -11.26 -26.21 -25.15
CA ALA A 295 -11.48 -25.80 -23.76
C ALA A 295 -10.60 -24.60 -23.39
N GLY A 296 -9.33 -24.60 -23.79
CA GLY A 296 -8.40 -23.50 -23.62
C GLY A 296 -8.90 -22.19 -24.24
N GLY A 297 -9.54 -22.26 -25.40
CA GLY A 297 -10.18 -21.11 -26.07
C GLY A 297 -11.32 -20.52 -25.25
N ILE A 298 -12.19 -21.34 -24.67
CA ILE A 298 -13.29 -20.90 -23.79
C ILE A 298 -12.73 -20.22 -22.53
N PHE A 299 -11.82 -20.89 -21.82
CA PHE A 299 -11.19 -20.32 -20.63
C PHE A 299 -10.40 -19.04 -20.95
N GLY A 300 -9.72 -19.00 -22.11
CA GLY A 300 -9.02 -17.83 -22.61
C GLY A 300 -9.93 -16.60 -22.77
N ALA A 301 -11.12 -16.80 -23.32
CA ALA A 301 -12.11 -15.73 -23.50
C ALA A 301 -12.67 -15.24 -22.15
N VAL A 302 -13.00 -16.16 -21.21
CA VAL A 302 -13.47 -15.81 -19.86
C VAL A 302 -12.40 -15.00 -19.12
N ALA A 303 -11.16 -15.50 -19.09
CA ALA A 303 -10.03 -14.82 -18.48
C ALA A 303 -9.71 -13.49 -19.18
N GLY A 304 -9.88 -13.41 -20.51
CA GLY A 304 -9.75 -12.21 -21.32
C GLY A 304 -10.74 -11.13 -20.92
N ALA A 305 -12.02 -11.48 -20.71
CA ALA A 305 -13.05 -10.56 -20.23
C ALA A 305 -12.73 -10.02 -18.82
N THR A 306 -12.28 -10.90 -17.93
CA THR A 306 -11.89 -10.53 -16.57
C THR A 306 -10.70 -9.58 -16.57
N ARG A 307 -9.67 -9.88 -17.38
CA ARG A 307 -8.50 -8.98 -17.56
C ARG A 307 -8.93 -7.63 -18.12
N HIS A 308 -9.74 -7.61 -19.18
CA HIS A 308 -10.26 -6.38 -19.79
C HIS A 308 -10.94 -5.49 -18.76
N ASN A 309 -11.81 -6.04 -17.93
CA ASN A 309 -12.51 -5.29 -16.89
C ASN A 309 -11.57 -4.74 -15.83
N ARG A 310 -10.60 -5.54 -15.39
CA ARG A 310 -9.59 -5.10 -14.41
C ARG A 310 -8.72 -3.98 -14.97
N ASP A 311 -8.27 -4.14 -16.21
CA ASP A 311 -7.41 -3.16 -16.88
C ASP A 311 -8.18 -1.86 -17.16
N ALA A 312 -9.45 -1.94 -17.52
CA ALA A 312 -10.30 -0.76 -17.71
C ALA A 312 -10.49 0.05 -16.41
N VAL A 313 -10.72 -0.64 -15.28
CA VAL A 313 -10.82 0.01 -13.96
C VAL A 313 -9.46 0.58 -13.54
N LYS A 314 -8.38 -0.16 -13.78
CA LYS A 314 -7.03 0.34 -13.48
C LYS A 314 -6.70 1.59 -14.29
N ASN A 315 -6.92 1.58 -15.60
CA ASN A 315 -6.64 2.74 -16.47
C ASN A 315 -7.46 3.96 -16.03
N TRP A 316 -8.76 3.78 -15.76
CA TRP A 316 -9.59 4.84 -15.23
C TRP A 316 -9.04 5.42 -13.91
N ARG A 317 -8.60 4.54 -13.00
CA ARG A 317 -8.01 4.97 -11.72
C ARG A 317 -6.71 5.73 -11.94
N ASP A 318 -5.85 5.24 -12.84
CA ASP A 318 -4.59 5.89 -13.21
C ASP A 318 -4.87 7.28 -13.84
N ASP A 319 -5.88 7.42 -14.69
CA ASP A 319 -6.31 8.69 -15.28
C ASP A 319 -6.75 9.70 -14.20
N VAL A 320 -7.54 9.26 -13.20
CA VAL A 320 -7.92 10.09 -12.06
C VAL A 320 -6.70 10.52 -11.26
N LEU A 321 -5.76 9.61 -11.00
CA LEU A 321 -4.52 9.91 -10.27
C LEU A 321 -3.62 10.86 -11.05
N VAL A 322 -3.49 10.71 -12.36
CA VAL A 322 -2.70 11.63 -13.21
C VAL A 322 -3.31 13.02 -13.21
N LYS A 323 -4.64 13.12 -13.27
CA LYS A 323 -5.33 14.41 -13.37
C LYS A 323 -5.43 15.16 -12.04
N TYR A 324 -5.67 14.46 -10.95
CA TYR A 324 -5.96 15.05 -9.63
C TYR A 324 -4.97 14.65 -8.54
N GLY A 325 -4.05 13.73 -8.82
CA GLY A 325 -3.11 13.19 -7.82
C GLY A 325 -2.12 14.24 -7.30
N THR A 326 -1.78 15.25 -8.11
CA THR A 326 -0.92 16.36 -7.67
C THR A 326 -1.57 17.22 -6.59
N SER A 327 -2.90 17.37 -6.61
CA SER A 327 -3.63 18.07 -5.55
C SER A 327 -3.76 17.24 -4.26
N ARG A 328 -3.41 15.96 -4.30
CA ARG A 328 -3.21 15.11 -3.12
C ARG A 328 -1.92 15.45 -2.37
N GLU A 329 -0.89 15.87 -3.09
CA GLU A 329 0.32 16.44 -2.52
C GLU A 329 -0.09 17.76 -1.89
N LEU A 330 -0.45 17.71 -0.59
CA LEU A 330 -0.58 18.93 0.17
C LEU A 330 0.73 19.72 -0.02
N PRO A 331 0.66 21.04 -0.24
CA PRO A 331 1.87 21.85 -0.31
C PRO A 331 2.76 21.42 0.85
N GLU A 332 4.04 21.17 0.55
CA GLU A 332 5.02 20.88 1.58
C GLU A 332 4.73 21.86 2.70
N MET A 333 4.50 21.35 3.92
CA MET A 333 4.28 22.23 5.05
C MET A 333 5.49 23.15 5.06
N HIS A 334 5.30 24.36 4.54
CA HIS A 334 6.41 25.29 4.34
C HIS A 334 7.13 25.37 5.66
N GLU A 335 8.33 24.89 5.67
CA GLU A 335 9.32 25.21 6.68
C GLU A 335 9.20 26.73 6.88
N VAL A 336 8.66 27.14 8.01
CA VAL A 336 8.78 28.54 8.41
C VAL A 336 10.29 28.74 8.47
N ALA A 337 10.83 29.47 7.52
CA ALA A 337 12.27 29.62 7.36
C ALA A 337 12.85 30.05 8.71
N GLY A 338 13.69 29.19 9.31
CA GLY A 338 14.28 29.39 10.63
C GLY A 338 13.54 28.78 11.82
N ALA A 339 12.43 28.08 11.65
CA ALA A 339 11.81 27.33 12.74
C ALA A 339 12.63 26.05 13.05
N PRO A 340 12.88 25.71 14.32
CA PRO A 340 13.60 24.50 14.66
C PRO A 340 12.80 23.26 14.28
N PRO A 341 13.47 22.11 13.92
CA PRO A 341 12.81 20.86 13.59
C PRO A 341 11.81 20.41 14.65
N GLY A 342 10.71 19.79 14.27
CA GLY A 342 9.63 19.41 15.17
C GLY A 342 8.69 20.55 15.57
N SER A 343 8.93 21.79 15.12
CA SER A 343 8.06 22.95 15.37
C SER A 343 6.93 23.09 14.33
N LEU A 344 6.97 22.35 13.25
CA LEU A 344 5.95 22.35 12.18
C LEU A 344 4.54 21.99 12.65
N LEU A 345 4.42 21.46 13.85
CA LEU A 345 3.13 21.17 14.49
C LEU A 345 2.47 22.35 15.19
N ARG A 346 3.06 23.53 15.19
CA ARG A 346 2.38 24.75 15.62
C ARG A 346 1.50 25.32 14.51
N PHE A 347 0.35 24.70 14.30
CA PHE A 347 -0.76 25.27 13.51
C PHE A 347 -1.48 26.38 14.31
N GLY A 348 -0.80 27.43 14.62
CA GLY A 348 -1.35 28.52 15.41
C GLY A 348 -0.74 29.88 15.07
N GLY A 349 -0.11 30.00 13.91
CA GLY A 349 0.43 31.24 13.38
C GLY A 349 -0.52 31.83 12.35
N THR A 350 -1.08 32.97 12.66
CA THR A 350 -1.71 33.93 11.73
C THR A 350 -0.93 34.00 10.42
N PHE A 351 -1.60 33.62 9.31
CA PHE A 351 -1.22 34.00 7.95
C PHE A 351 -2.08 35.13 7.48
#